data_d861ab4ace39cb322f8bd1f2d24b93e5
#
_entry.id   d861ab4ace39cb322f8bd1f2d24b93e5
#
_cell.length_a   1.000
_cell.length_b   1.000
_cell.length_c   1.000
_cell.angle_alpha   90.00
_cell.angle_beta   90.00
_cell.angle_gamma   90.00
#
_symmetry.space_group_name_H-M   'P 1'
#
loop_
_entity.id
_entity.type
_entity.pdbx_description
1 polymer ?
#
loop_
_entity_poly.entity_id
_entity_poly.type
_entity_poly.pdbx_seq_one_letter_code
_entity_poly.pdbx_strand_id
1 'polypeptide(L)'
;MDEQKRPRAWIYARIPGDYDGTMNSYKVCSMQALHDGCDIVGGSTDEHSGWLLRPGYREMLRHIRKDEIDTVSICRMRHISCSEGHLFSFFRQLMKHGVKVVATEYNIEYRAANFKLGRKIDTYAARHQYAKPFGRRRTVPQEQYEQARHLVHQTPTC
;
A
#
# COMPACT_ATOMS: atom_id res chain seq x y z
N MET A 1 -14.58 6.88 31.63
CA MET A 1 -14.00 7.54 30.45
C MET A 1 -13.32 6.46 29.65
N ASP A 2 -13.88 6.12 28.51
CA ASP A 2 -13.18 5.23 27.59
C ASP A 2 -11.99 6.00 27.02
N GLU A 3 -10.81 5.65 27.46
CA GLU A 3 -9.58 6.08 26.84
C GLU A 3 -9.61 5.52 25.40
N GLN A 4 -9.92 6.39 24.46
CA GLN A 4 -10.02 6.02 23.06
C GLN A 4 -8.64 5.54 22.62
N LYS A 5 -8.46 4.23 22.60
CA LYS A 5 -7.20 3.58 22.24
C LYS A 5 -6.76 4.07 20.85
N ARG A 6 -5.62 4.74 20.80
CA ARG A 6 -5.07 5.24 19.56
C ARG A 6 -4.69 4.06 18.63
N PRO A 7 -4.92 4.18 17.32
CA PRO A 7 -4.50 3.16 16.37
C PRO A 7 -2.99 2.96 16.41
N ARG A 8 -2.56 1.73 16.40
CA ARG A 8 -1.14 1.35 16.39
C ARG A 8 -0.65 1.33 14.93
N ALA A 9 0.32 2.19 14.62
CA ALA A 9 0.86 2.34 13.27
C ALA A 9 2.24 1.69 13.10
N TRP A 10 2.43 1.02 11.99
CA TRP A 10 3.72 0.56 11.49
C TRP A 10 4.10 1.37 10.26
N ILE A 11 5.31 1.88 10.24
CA ILE A 11 5.83 2.67 9.12
C ILE A 11 6.66 1.76 8.23
N TYR A 12 6.40 1.77 6.94
CA TYR A 12 7.19 1.04 5.96
C TYR A 12 7.59 1.92 4.79
N ALA A 13 8.85 1.89 4.41
CA ALA A 13 9.37 2.62 3.27
C ALA A 13 10.36 1.78 2.47
N ARG A 14 10.30 1.91 1.15
CA ARG A 14 11.21 1.23 0.24
C ARG A 14 11.32 1.97 -1.08
N ILE A 15 12.51 2.45 -1.39
CA ILE A 15 12.89 2.93 -2.73
C ILE A 15 14.18 2.21 -3.10
N PRO A 16 14.13 1.21 -4.01
CA PRO A 16 15.31 0.44 -4.37
C PRO A 16 16.46 1.32 -4.88
N GLY A 17 17.64 1.17 -4.28
CA GLY A 17 18.83 1.93 -4.67
C GLY A 17 18.87 3.38 -4.19
N ASP A 18 17.87 3.84 -3.45
CA ASP A 18 17.81 5.21 -2.93
C ASP A 18 17.58 5.21 -1.40
N TYR A 19 18.66 5.22 -0.67
CA TYR A 19 18.62 5.27 0.80
C TYR A 19 17.99 6.56 1.32
N ASP A 20 18.42 7.70 0.80
CA ASP A 20 17.93 9.01 1.27
C ASP A 20 16.45 9.19 0.98
N GLY A 21 16.00 8.79 -0.20
CA GLY A 21 14.58 8.79 -0.58
C GLY A 21 13.75 7.86 0.32
N THR A 22 14.28 6.69 0.65
CA THR A 22 13.64 5.75 1.58
C THR A 22 13.49 6.37 2.97
N MET A 23 14.54 6.97 3.50
CA MET A 23 14.50 7.60 4.82
C MET A 23 13.60 8.84 4.85
N ASN A 24 13.58 9.64 3.79
CA ASN A 24 12.64 10.75 3.67
C ASN A 24 11.19 10.28 3.64
N SER A 25 10.89 9.23 2.88
CA SER A 25 9.56 8.63 2.84
C SER A 25 9.14 8.09 4.21
N TYR A 26 10.05 7.43 4.91
CA TYR A 26 9.81 6.95 6.27
C TYR A 26 9.46 8.09 7.23
N LYS A 27 10.22 9.18 7.17
CA LYS A 27 10.00 10.38 7.99
C LYS A 27 8.65 11.03 7.71
N VAL A 28 8.31 11.20 6.43
CA VAL A 28 7.02 11.79 6.02
C VAL A 28 5.85 10.94 6.51
N CYS A 29 5.93 9.61 6.35
CA CYS A 29 4.90 8.69 6.84
C CYS A 29 4.77 8.71 8.35
N SER A 30 5.89 8.82 9.07
CA SER A 30 5.89 8.92 10.54
C SER A 30 5.20 10.20 11.02
N MET A 31 5.49 11.33 10.38
CA MET A 31 4.85 12.61 10.69
C MET A 31 3.35 12.58 10.41
N GLN A 32 2.95 11.99 9.28
CA GLN A 32 1.54 11.84 8.95
C GLN A 32 0.79 10.94 9.92
N ALA A 33 1.38 9.82 10.30
CA ALA A 33 0.79 8.90 11.27
C ALA A 33 0.56 9.58 12.64
N LEU A 34 1.53 10.37 13.10
CA LEU A 34 1.40 11.16 14.33
C LEU A 34 0.31 12.23 14.20
N HIS A 35 0.25 12.92 13.07
CA HIS A 35 -0.78 13.92 12.78
C HIS A 35 -2.18 13.27 12.78
N ASP A 36 -2.30 12.04 12.28
CA ASP A 36 -3.55 11.28 12.25
C ASP A 36 -3.92 10.67 13.62
N GLY A 37 -3.14 10.95 14.65
CA GLY A 37 -3.40 10.49 16.01
C GLY A 37 -3.04 9.03 16.27
N CYS A 38 -2.18 8.44 15.45
CA CYS A 38 -1.70 7.08 15.65
C CYS A 38 -0.52 7.04 16.63
N ASP A 39 -0.40 5.92 17.34
CA ASP A 39 0.81 5.58 18.08
C ASP A 39 1.73 4.74 17.17
N ILE A 40 2.93 5.23 16.89
CA ILE A 40 3.91 4.50 16.11
C ILE A 40 4.53 3.42 16.97
N VAL A 41 4.20 2.15 16.69
CA VAL A 41 4.70 0.99 17.44
C VAL A 41 5.96 0.38 16.85
N GLY A 42 6.29 0.75 15.62
CA GLY A 42 7.49 0.31 14.94
C GLY A 42 7.51 0.72 13.48
N GLY A 43 8.55 0.31 12.81
CA GLY A 43 8.73 0.55 11.39
C GLY A 43 9.90 -0.23 10.83
N SER A 44 9.93 -0.36 9.52
CA SER A 44 10.99 -1.05 8.80
C SER A 44 11.20 -0.46 7.42
N THR A 45 12.39 -0.68 6.89
CA THR A 45 12.78 -0.25 5.54
C THR A 45 13.46 -1.39 4.81
N ASP A 46 13.36 -1.37 3.49
CA ASP A 46 14.10 -2.26 2.61
C ASP A 46 14.76 -1.44 1.49
N GLU A 47 15.97 -1.80 1.11
CA GLU A 47 16.75 -1.06 0.12
C GLU A 47 16.97 -1.85 -1.19
N HIS A 48 16.76 -3.16 -1.15
CA HIS A 48 16.99 -4.03 -2.30
C HIS A 48 15.81 -4.07 -3.26
N SER A 49 16.11 -4.24 -4.56
CA SER A 49 15.10 -4.35 -5.60
C SER A 49 14.42 -5.73 -5.64
N GLY A 50 15.10 -6.78 -5.17
CA GLY A 50 14.59 -8.14 -5.23
C GLY A 50 13.48 -8.43 -4.22
N TRP A 51 12.49 -9.21 -4.64
CA TRP A 51 11.40 -9.65 -3.74
C TRP A 51 11.89 -10.50 -2.57
N LEU A 52 12.90 -11.34 -2.78
CA LEU A 52 13.43 -12.25 -1.76
C LEU A 52 14.21 -11.53 -0.66
N LEU A 53 14.77 -10.36 -0.95
CA LEU A 53 15.62 -9.60 -0.04
C LEU A 53 14.85 -8.44 0.62
N ARG A 54 13.75 -8.79 1.27
CA ARG A 54 12.89 -7.80 1.95
C ARG A 54 12.62 -8.17 3.41
N PRO A 55 13.64 -8.13 4.26
CA PRO A 55 13.48 -8.45 5.67
C PRO A 55 12.53 -7.50 6.40
N GLY A 56 12.54 -6.21 6.04
CA GLY A 56 11.66 -5.20 6.62
C GLY A 56 10.19 -5.46 6.30
N TYR A 57 9.89 -5.86 5.07
CA TYR A 57 8.54 -6.25 4.67
C TYR A 57 8.05 -7.50 5.43
N ARG A 58 8.91 -8.50 5.57
CA ARG A 58 8.58 -9.71 6.34
C ARG A 58 8.34 -9.41 7.81
N GLU A 59 9.12 -8.51 8.38
CA GLU A 59 8.93 -8.05 9.76
C GLU A 59 7.57 -7.38 9.93
N MET A 60 7.20 -6.48 9.04
CA MET A 60 5.86 -5.86 9.00
C MET A 60 4.75 -6.90 8.95
N LEU A 61 4.84 -7.88 8.04
CA LEU A 61 3.85 -8.96 7.93
C LEU A 61 3.76 -9.80 9.20
N ARG A 62 4.88 -10.04 9.86
CA ARG A 62 4.89 -10.77 11.13
C ARG A 62 4.09 -10.05 12.21
N HIS A 63 4.26 -8.73 12.33
CA HIS A 63 3.50 -7.92 13.28
C HIS A 63 2.02 -7.82 12.93
N ILE A 64 1.68 -7.77 11.63
CA ILE A 64 0.29 -7.85 11.17
C ILE A 64 -0.35 -9.17 11.60
N ARG A 65 0.34 -10.30 11.39
CA ARG A 65 -0.16 -11.65 11.74
C ARG A 65 -0.34 -11.86 13.24
N LYS A 66 0.38 -11.12 14.05
CA LYS A 66 0.27 -11.14 15.52
C LYS A 66 -0.76 -10.16 16.07
N ASP A 67 -1.49 -9.47 15.19
CA ASP A 67 -2.46 -8.45 15.57
C ASP A 67 -1.87 -7.32 16.43
N GLU A 68 -0.62 -6.97 16.18
CA GLU A 68 0.13 -5.94 16.92
C GLU A 68 0.00 -4.54 16.29
N ILE A 69 -0.58 -4.45 15.08
CA ILE A 69 -0.74 -3.22 14.33
C ILE A 69 -2.19 -3.06 13.84
N ASP A 70 -2.65 -1.82 13.79
CA ASP A 70 -3.97 -1.46 13.28
C ASP A 70 -3.88 -0.73 11.94
N THR A 71 -2.74 -0.10 11.68
CA THR A 71 -2.51 0.70 10.47
C THR A 71 -1.08 0.51 9.96
N VAL A 72 -0.93 0.34 8.65
CA VAL A 72 0.34 0.45 7.95
C VAL A 72 0.39 1.78 7.21
N SER A 73 1.42 2.58 7.47
CA SER A 73 1.66 3.84 6.80
C SER A 73 2.80 3.71 5.79
N ILE A 74 2.50 4.00 4.55
CA ILE A 74 3.44 4.00 3.44
C ILE A 74 3.33 5.30 2.65
N CYS A 75 4.37 5.65 1.89
CA CYS A 75 4.32 6.81 1.01
C CYS A 75 3.52 6.52 -0.26
N ARG A 76 3.84 5.41 -0.93
CA ARG A 76 3.18 4.94 -2.15
C ARG A 76 3.00 3.43 -2.12
N MET A 77 1.97 2.94 -2.81
CA MET A 77 1.73 1.48 -2.94
C MET A 77 2.89 0.73 -3.60
N ARG A 78 3.63 1.37 -4.48
CA ARG A 78 4.83 0.78 -5.11
C ARG A 78 5.94 0.45 -4.11
N HIS A 79 5.94 1.05 -2.92
CA HIS A 79 6.86 0.66 -1.84
C HIS A 79 6.57 -0.77 -1.36
N ILE A 80 5.32 -1.20 -1.45
CA ILE A 80 4.94 -2.60 -1.22
C ILE A 80 5.35 -3.45 -2.41
N SER A 81 4.80 -3.18 -3.58
CA SER A 81 5.12 -3.89 -4.82
C SER A 81 4.55 -3.18 -6.03
N CYS A 82 5.18 -3.40 -7.19
CA CYS A 82 4.63 -3.09 -8.50
C CYS A 82 3.85 -4.27 -9.11
N SER A 83 3.96 -5.47 -8.51
CA SER A 83 3.25 -6.65 -8.96
C SER A 83 1.84 -6.71 -8.39
N GLU A 84 0.85 -6.86 -9.27
CA GLU A 84 -0.56 -7.02 -8.89
C GLU A 84 -0.76 -8.21 -7.93
N GLY A 85 -0.11 -9.34 -8.22
CA GLY A 85 -0.20 -10.55 -7.40
C GLY A 85 0.34 -10.34 -5.98
N HIS A 86 1.43 -9.62 -5.84
CA HIS A 86 2.01 -9.30 -4.53
C HIS A 86 1.16 -8.30 -3.75
N LEU A 87 0.63 -7.28 -4.41
CA LEU A 87 -0.31 -6.34 -3.79
C LEU A 87 -1.57 -7.05 -3.32
N PHE A 88 -2.07 -7.99 -4.12
CA PHE A 88 -3.20 -8.82 -3.74
C PHE A 88 -2.93 -9.63 -2.47
N SER A 89 -1.77 -10.28 -2.39
CA SER A 89 -1.36 -11.04 -1.21
C SER A 89 -1.23 -10.15 0.02
N PHE A 90 -0.69 -8.96 -0.15
CA PHE A 90 -0.58 -7.96 0.90
C PHE A 90 -1.97 -7.55 1.43
N PHE A 91 -2.88 -7.15 0.55
CA PHE A 91 -4.24 -6.78 0.95
C PHE A 91 -5.02 -7.92 1.59
N ARG A 92 -4.80 -9.17 1.17
CA ARG A 92 -5.40 -10.34 1.84
C ARG A 92 -4.96 -10.43 3.30
N GLN A 93 -3.68 -10.21 3.58
CA GLN A 93 -3.17 -10.22 4.96
C GLN A 93 -3.80 -9.08 5.78
N LEU A 94 -3.88 -7.88 5.21
CA LEU A 94 -4.52 -6.75 5.88
C LEU A 94 -6.00 -7.03 6.19
N MET A 95 -6.73 -7.54 5.21
CA MET A 95 -8.14 -7.86 5.35
C MET A 95 -8.39 -8.93 6.42
N LYS A 96 -7.54 -9.98 6.44
CA LYS A 96 -7.64 -11.06 7.43
C LYS A 96 -7.47 -10.56 8.86
N HIS A 97 -6.64 -9.55 9.08
CA HIS A 97 -6.29 -9.03 10.40
C HIS A 97 -6.94 -7.66 10.71
N GLY A 98 -7.81 -7.17 9.84
CA GLY A 98 -8.50 -5.88 10.04
C GLY A 98 -7.58 -4.66 10.04
N VAL A 99 -6.41 -4.76 9.39
CA VAL A 99 -5.43 -3.67 9.28
C VAL A 99 -5.75 -2.80 8.08
N LYS A 100 -5.68 -1.49 8.23
CA LYS A 100 -5.78 -0.55 7.12
C LYS A 100 -4.39 -0.10 6.63
N VAL A 101 -4.30 0.32 5.39
CA VAL A 101 -3.11 0.96 4.84
C VAL A 101 -3.41 2.40 4.42
N VAL A 102 -2.51 3.30 4.74
CA VAL A 102 -2.57 4.72 4.37
C VAL A 102 -1.39 5.02 3.44
N ALA A 103 -1.69 5.45 2.22
CA ALA A 103 -0.69 5.93 1.27
C ALA A 103 -0.58 7.46 1.40
N THR A 104 0.44 7.92 2.10
CA THR A 104 0.59 9.31 2.55
C THR A 104 0.67 10.31 1.40
N GLU A 105 1.39 9.99 0.34
CA GLU A 105 1.60 10.92 -0.78
C GLU A 105 0.31 11.32 -1.50
N TYR A 106 -0.69 10.42 -1.45
CA TYR A 106 -1.98 10.68 -2.10
C TYR A 106 -3.11 10.91 -1.09
N ASN A 107 -2.78 10.90 0.19
CA ASN A 107 -3.77 11.00 1.28
C ASN A 107 -4.92 9.98 1.12
N ILE A 108 -4.60 8.77 0.68
CA ILE A 108 -5.55 7.71 0.40
C ILE A 108 -5.49 6.68 1.51
N GLU A 109 -6.66 6.38 2.06
CA GLU A 109 -6.86 5.33 3.02
C GLU A 109 -7.52 4.12 2.34
N TYR A 110 -6.84 2.98 2.39
CA TYR A 110 -7.38 1.71 1.90
C TYR A 110 -7.95 0.91 3.07
N ARG A 111 -9.23 0.66 3.03
CA ARG A 111 -9.90 -0.20 4.01
C ARG A 111 -10.11 -1.59 3.44
N ALA A 112 -10.07 -2.60 4.32
CA ALA A 112 -10.36 -3.97 3.95
C ALA A 112 -11.72 -4.13 3.25
N ALA A 113 -12.72 -3.34 3.66
CA ALA A 113 -14.03 -3.33 3.02
C ALA A 113 -14.00 -2.90 1.54
N ASN A 114 -13.03 -2.04 1.15
CA ASN A 114 -12.87 -1.55 -0.20
C ASN A 114 -11.85 -2.37 -1.02
N PHE A 115 -11.35 -3.46 -0.46
CA PHE A 115 -10.33 -4.27 -1.09
C PHE A 115 -10.71 -4.79 -2.49
N LYS A 116 -11.94 -5.28 -2.66
CA LYS A 116 -12.42 -5.77 -3.96
C LYS A 116 -12.50 -4.65 -5.00
N LEU A 117 -12.86 -3.45 -4.58
CA LEU A 117 -12.92 -2.28 -5.46
C LEU A 117 -11.51 -1.79 -5.81
N GLY A 118 -10.65 -1.64 -4.81
CA GLY A 118 -9.25 -1.30 -5.02
C GLY A 118 -8.54 -2.26 -5.96
N ARG A 119 -8.75 -3.56 -5.78
CA ARG A 119 -8.20 -4.59 -6.67
C ARG A 119 -8.68 -4.45 -8.11
N LYS A 120 -9.97 -4.16 -8.34
CA LYS A 120 -10.48 -3.95 -9.69
C LYS A 120 -9.84 -2.73 -10.33
N ILE A 121 -9.64 -1.68 -9.57
CA ILE A 121 -9.01 -0.44 -10.02
C ILE A 121 -7.54 -0.67 -10.37
N ASP A 122 -6.79 -1.32 -9.49
CA ASP A 122 -5.39 -1.64 -9.71
C ASP A 122 -5.19 -2.58 -10.89
N THR A 123 -6.05 -3.59 -11.03
CA THR A 123 -6.07 -4.49 -12.19
C THR A 123 -6.33 -3.73 -13.49
N TYR A 124 -7.24 -2.80 -13.46
CA TYR A 124 -7.57 -1.94 -14.59
C TYR A 124 -6.41 -1.03 -14.97
N ALA A 125 -5.83 -0.36 -13.97
CA ALA A 125 -4.69 0.51 -14.16
C ALA A 125 -3.49 -0.23 -14.76
N ALA A 126 -3.13 -1.37 -14.21
CA ALA A 126 -2.04 -2.19 -14.68
C ALA A 126 -2.27 -2.65 -16.14
N ARG A 127 -3.48 -3.07 -16.48
CA ARG A 127 -3.82 -3.48 -17.85
C ARG A 127 -3.73 -2.36 -18.87
N HIS A 128 -4.06 -1.14 -18.47
CA HIS A 128 -4.08 0.01 -19.39
C HIS A 128 -2.73 0.72 -19.50
N GLN A 129 -1.94 0.78 -18.44
CA GLN A 129 -0.59 1.35 -18.46
C GLN A 129 0.42 0.45 -19.16
N TYR A 130 0.26 -0.86 -19.01
CA TYR A 130 1.16 -1.86 -19.56
C TYR A 130 0.53 -2.70 -20.68
N ALA A 131 -0.50 -2.18 -21.34
CA ALA A 131 -1.10 -2.82 -22.51
C ALA A 131 -0.04 -2.97 -23.59
N LYS A 132 0.80 -4.01 -23.45
CA LYS A 132 1.68 -4.45 -24.53
C LYS A 132 0.81 -4.97 -25.66
N PRO A 133 1.21 -4.76 -26.91
CA PRO A 133 0.45 -5.20 -28.10
C PRO A 133 0.32 -6.73 -28.23
N PHE A 134 0.76 -7.50 -27.25
CA PHE A 134 0.76 -8.96 -27.21
C PHE A 134 -0.32 -9.50 -26.29
N GLY A 135 -1.57 -9.45 -26.70
CA GLY A 135 -2.66 -10.06 -25.98
C GLY A 135 -4.02 -9.71 -26.57
N ARG A 136 -4.99 -10.61 -26.44
CA ARG A 136 -6.38 -10.32 -26.81
C ARG A 136 -6.82 -9.05 -26.10
N ARG A 137 -7.15 -8.02 -26.89
CA ARG A 137 -7.83 -6.84 -26.39
C ARG A 137 -9.14 -7.28 -25.73
N ARG A 138 -9.21 -7.20 -24.42
CA ARG A 138 -10.49 -7.29 -23.72
C ARG A 138 -11.13 -5.92 -23.86
N THR A 139 -12.23 -5.89 -24.59
CA THR A 139 -13.09 -4.70 -24.69
C THR A 139 -13.70 -4.46 -23.32
N VAL A 140 -13.26 -3.38 -22.69
CA VAL A 140 -13.84 -2.92 -21.45
C VAL A 140 -14.80 -1.78 -21.81
N PRO A 141 -16.02 -1.73 -21.23
CA PRO A 141 -16.91 -0.61 -21.43
C PRO A 141 -16.22 0.71 -21.08
N GLN A 142 -16.34 1.70 -21.96
CA GLN A 142 -15.68 3.02 -21.83
C GLN A 142 -15.95 3.67 -20.46
N GLU A 143 -17.18 3.56 -19.95
CA GLU A 143 -17.57 4.10 -18.65
C GLU A 143 -16.77 3.50 -17.48
N GLN A 144 -16.54 2.18 -17.50
CA GLN A 144 -15.73 1.51 -16.48
C GLN A 144 -14.27 1.91 -16.58
N TYR A 145 -13.79 2.16 -17.80
CA TYR A 145 -12.45 2.67 -18.02
C TYR A 145 -12.26 4.07 -17.46
N GLU A 146 -13.20 4.97 -17.70
CA GLU A 146 -13.14 6.35 -17.20
C GLU A 146 -13.25 6.42 -15.69
N GLN A 147 -14.13 5.62 -15.08
CA GLN A 147 -14.23 5.50 -13.64
C GLN A 147 -12.94 4.96 -13.01
N ALA A 148 -12.38 3.90 -13.60
CA ALA A 148 -11.10 3.35 -13.15
C ALA A 148 -9.96 4.37 -13.32
N ARG A 149 -9.91 5.09 -14.44
CA ARG A 149 -8.92 6.13 -14.70
C ARG A 149 -9.01 7.28 -13.69
N HIS A 150 -10.21 7.70 -13.34
CA HIS A 150 -10.40 8.76 -12.34
C HIS A 150 -9.90 8.34 -10.95
N LEU A 151 -10.17 7.10 -10.57
CA LEU A 151 -9.71 6.52 -9.31
C LEU A 151 -8.19 6.24 -9.31
N VAL A 152 -7.61 5.90 -10.47
CA VAL A 152 -6.17 5.66 -10.65
C VAL A 152 -5.35 6.93 -10.47
N HIS A 153 -5.87 8.10 -10.80
CA HIS A 153 -5.20 9.37 -10.49
C HIS A 153 -5.09 9.64 -8.98
N GLN A 154 -5.87 8.93 -8.18
CA GLN A 154 -5.85 9.00 -6.72
C GLN A 154 -5.01 7.88 -6.09
N THR A 155 -4.68 6.83 -6.85
CA THR A 155 -3.85 5.70 -6.40
C THR A 155 -2.52 5.69 -7.14
N PRO A 156 -1.39 5.51 -6.42
CA PRO A 156 -0.09 5.37 -7.08
C PRO A 156 -0.05 4.06 -7.85
N THR A 157 0.06 4.17 -9.16
CA THR A 157 0.37 3.04 -10.02
C THR A 157 1.86 2.92 -10.22
N CYS A 158 2.36 1.71 -10.22
CA CYS A 158 3.73 1.42 -10.61
C CYS A 158 3.94 1.63 -12.10
#